data_ce6a48d62deb7f497a1722eca4e25457
#
_entry.id   ce6a48d62deb7f497a1722eca4e25457
#
_cell.length_a   1.000
_cell.length_b   1.000
_cell.length_c   1.000
_cell.angle_alpha   90.00
_cell.angle_beta   90.00
_cell.angle_gamma   90.00
#
_symmetry.space_group_name_H-M   'P 1'
#
loop_
_entity.id
_entity.type
_entity.pdbx_description
1 polymer ?
#
loop_
_entity_poly.entity_id
_entity_poly.type
_entity_poly.pdbx_seq_one_letter_code
_entity_poly.pdbx_strand_id
1 'polypeptide(L)'
;MTLELWSRRVAALGQFRVLDPAAPVLGTSDDHHLRKVLRAGEGEEIVVTDGRGTWSICEVRANGLARTSDVHVDPLGIETVLYIVPLKGDRSEWVVAKSTELGVSRIVPLLSERIAVKFKGDARDKVLARWRRIGAEACGQSRRTYDVTVEEPVQVRDVEASVAVADFDGDARWSAVNAVAVGPEGGWAPDEWGSSRRRLSLGPSVLRAETAAVVAASLVVFGSGDWGFTLEGR
;
A
#
# COMPACT_ATOMS: atom_id res chain seq x y z
N MET A 1 0.94 -4.05 -21.43
CA MET A 1 2.33 -4.53 -21.12
C MET A 1 2.52 -5.92 -21.67
N THR A 2 3.60 -6.20 -22.40
CA THR A 2 3.90 -7.53 -22.94
C THR A 2 4.27 -8.52 -21.85
N LEU A 3 4.07 -9.82 -22.07
CA LEU A 3 4.45 -10.88 -21.12
C LEU A 3 5.96 -10.91 -20.86
N GLU A 4 6.77 -10.66 -21.88
CA GLU A 4 8.23 -10.58 -21.74
C GLU A 4 8.67 -9.45 -20.81
N LEU A 5 8.15 -8.25 -21.02
CA LEU A 5 8.45 -7.08 -20.18
C LEU A 5 8.01 -7.31 -18.72
N TRP A 6 6.84 -7.92 -18.55
CA TRP A 6 6.36 -8.30 -17.21
C TRP A 6 7.31 -9.30 -16.54
N SER A 7 7.75 -10.33 -17.27
CA SER A 7 8.68 -11.34 -16.74
C SER A 7 10.00 -10.71 -16.31
N ARG A 8 10.57 -9.80 -17.11
CA ARG A 8 11.79 -9.06 -16.73
C ARG A 8 11.57 -8.20 -15.48
N ARG A 9 10.45 -7.46 -15.42
CA ARG A 9 10.11 -6.64 -14.25
C ARG A 9 10.01 -7.45 -12.97
N VAL A 10 9.39 -8.63 -13.01
CA VAL A 10 9.24 -9.52 -11.85
C VAL A 10 10.57 -10.17 -11.47
N ALA A 11 11.37 -10.58 -12.45
CA ALA A 11 12.67 -11.23 -12.25
C ALA A 11 13.78 -10.27 -11.80
N ALA A 12 13.61 -8.96 -12.01
CA ALA A 12 14.60 -7.95 -11.62
C ALA A 12 14.98 -8.06 -10.12
N LEU A 13 16.27 -7.86 -9.83
CA LEU A 13 16.85 -8.01 -8.48
C LEU A 13 16.14 -7.16 -7.41
N GLY A 14 15.70 -5.95 -7.78
CA GLY A 14 15.00 -5.03 -6.89
C GLY A 14 14.28 -3.93 -7.65
N GLN A 15 13.53 -3.11 -6.92
CA GLN A 15 12.93 -1.88 -7.45
C GLN A 15 13.36 -0.70 -6.59
N PHE A 16 13.77 0.38 -7.23
CA PHE A 16 14.35 1.55 -6.57
C PHE A 16 13.63 2.83 -6.99
N ARG A 17 13.62 3.81 -6.07
CA ARG A 17 13.08 5.12 -6.34
C ARG A 17 14.11 6.00 -7.00
N VAL A 18 13.71 6.67 -8.10
CA VAL A 18 14.53 7.68 -8.80
C VAL A 18 13.67 8.91 -9.10
N LEU A 19 14.31 10.04 -9.38
CA LEU A 19 13.60 11.26 -9.79
C LEU A 19 13.08 11.15 -11.23
N ASP A 20 13.88 10.54 -12.11
CA ASP A 20 13.55 10.39 -13.52
C ASP A 20 13.92 8.98 -14.02
N PRO A 21 12.93 8.12 -14.30
CA PRO A 21 13.18 6.81 -14.89
C PRO A 21 13.77 6.83 -16.32
N ALA A 22 13.73 7.98 -17.02
CA ALA A 22 14.37 8.12 -18.32
C ALA A 22 15.89 8.30 -18.21
N ALA A 23 16.35 8.98 -17.14
CA ALA A 23 17.75 9.22 -16.82
C ALA A 23 18.03 8.82 -15.36
N PRO A 24 18.00 7.50 -15.03
CA PRO A 24 17.97 7.04 -13.65
C PRO A 24 19.29 7.24 -12.93
N VAL A 25 19.22 7.87 -11.76
CA VAL A 25 20.31 8.03 -10.81
C VAL A 25 19.83 7.60 -9.44
N LEU A 26 20.52 6.63 -8.83
CA LEU A 26 20.22 6.20 -7.47
C LEU A 26 20.73 7.22 -6.44
N GLY A 27 19.96 7.40 -5.38
CA GLY A 27 20.45 8.06 -4.19
C GLY A 27 21.56 7.24 -3.50
N THR A 28 22.39 7.88 -2.70
CA THR A 28 23.55 7.23 -2.03
C THR A 28 23.12 6.01 -1.20
N SER A 29 21.99 6.08 -0.50
CA SER A 29 21.46 4.98 0.31
C SER A 29 21.04 3.79 -0.55
N ASP A 30 20.35 4.06 -1.67
CA ASP A 30 19.85 3.02 -2.57
C ASP A 30 20.99 2.36 -3.36
N ASP A 31 21.99 3.15 -3.81
CA ASP A 31 23.19 2.59 -4.44
C ASP A 31 23.97 1.72 -3.46
N HIS A 32 24.11 2.15 -2.19
CA HIS A 32 24.73 1.32 -1.15
C HIS A 32 23.93 0.02 -0.92
N HIS A 33 22.60 0.12 -0.82
CA HIS A 33 21.72 -1.05 -0.67
C HIS A 33 21.89 -2.02 -1.84
N LEU A 34 21.82 -1.52 -3.08
CA LEU A 34 22.01 -2.31 -4.30
C LEU A 34 23.34 -3.05 -4.31
N ARG A 35 24.47 -2.34 -4.07
CA ARG A 35 25.81 -2.90 -4.23
C ARG A 35 26.30 -3.69 -3.02
N LYS A 36 25.95 -3.29 -1.80
CA LYS A 36 26.47 -3.89 -0.56
C LYS A 36 25.51 -4.89 0.07
N VAL A 37 24.22 -4.63 0.05
CA VAL A 37 23.22 -5.51 0.67
C VAL A 37 22.75 -6.56 -0.33
N LEU A 38 22.29 -6.15 -1.49
CA LEU A 38 21.84 -7.07 -2.55
C LEU A 38 23.01 -7.68 -3.32
N ARG A 39 24.21 -7.07 -3.22
CA ARG A 39 25.45 -7.52 -3.88
C ARG A 39 25.29 -7.63 -5.40
N ALA A 40 24.55 -6.69 -5.98
CA ALA A 40 24.28 -6.66 -7.41
C ALA A 40 25.58 -6.64 -8.23
N GLY A 41 25.69 -7.59 -9.14
CA GLY A 41 26.75 -7.67 -10.14
C GLY A 41 26.46 -6.80 -11.37
N GLU A 42 27.51 -6.55 -12.20
CA GLU A 42 27.31 -5.90 -13.49
C GLU A 42 26.43 -6.77 -14.39
N GLY A 43 25.50 -6.13 -15.12
CA GLY A 43 24.58 -6.81 -16.03
C GLY A 43 23.27 -7.28 -15.37
N GLU A 44 23.18 -7.27 -14.02
CA GLU A 44 21.91 -7.59 -13.35
C GLU A 44 20.89 -6.48 -13.54
N GLU A 45 19.63 -6.88 -13.75
CA GLU A 45 18.53 -5.95 -13.97
C GLU A 45 17.86 -5.52 -12.68
N ILE A 46 17.55 -4.24 -12.63
CA ILE A 46 16.70 -3.61 -11.59
C ILE A 46 15.57 -2.82 -12.26
N VAL A 47 14.48 -2.62 -11.53
CA VAL A 47 13.44 -1.66 -11.91
C VAL A 47 13.70 -0.32 -11.22
N VAL A 48 13.49 0.76 -11.93
CA VAL A 48 13.47 2.11 -11.36
C VAL A 48 12.12 2.76 -11.61
N THR A 49 11.62 3.54 -10.64
CA THR A 49 10.33 4.21 -10.73
C THR A 49 10.35 5.57 -10.04
N ASP A 50 9.53 6.51 -10.54
CA ASP A 50 9.30 7.82 -9.91
C ASP A 50 8.22 7.77 -8.79
N GLY A 51 7.51 6.63 -8.64
CA GLY A 51 6.39 6.43 -7.73
C GLY A 51 5.09 7.12 -8.12
N ARG A 52 5.03 7.54 -9.36
CA ARG A 52 3.86 8.19 -9.95
C ARG A 52 3.38 7.45 -11.19
N GLY A 53 3.78 6.18 -11.30
CA GLY A 53 3.43 5.29 -12.39
C GLY A 53 4.49 5.16 -13.47
N THR A 54 5.49 6.07 -13.54
CA THR A 54 6.56 6.00 -14.53
C THR A 54 7.66 5.05 -14.05
N TRP A 55 8.16 4.20 -14.94
CA TRP A 55 9.21 3.23 -14.61
C TRP A 55 10.00 2.78 -15.84
N SER A 56 11.20 2.21 -15.62
CA SER A 56 12.00 1.54 -16.63
C SER A 56 12.82 0.40 -16.04
N ILE A 57 13.38 -0.46 -16.87
CA ILE A 57 14.35 -1.48 -16.48
C ILE A 57 15.75 -0.97 -16.80
N CYS A 58 16.66 -1.19 -15.87
CA CYS A 58 18.06 -0.78 -15.97
C CYS A 58 18.98 -1.93 -15.63
N GLU A 59 20.12 -2.01 -16.29
CA GLU A 59 21.22 -2.85 -15.86
C GLU A 59 22.16 -2.11 -14.93
N VAL A 60 22.67 -2.82 -13.94
CA VAL A 60 23.72 -2.35 -13.04
C VAL A 60 25.05 -2.29 -13.81
N ARG A 61 25.74 -1.15 -13.73
CA ARG A 61 27.08 -0.91 -14.31
C ARG A 61 28.07 -0.52 -13.23
N ALA A 62 29.36 -0.61 -13.53
CA ALA A 62 30.41 -0.18 -12.58
C ALA A 62 30.17 1.23 -12.04
N ASN A 63 29.78 2.16 -12.90
CA ASN A 63 29.57 3.57 -12.58
C ASN A 63 28.10 3.99 -12.81
N GLY A 64 27.15 3.38 -12.09
CA GLY A 64 25.74 3.78 -12.16
C GLY A 64 24.81 2.76 -12.80
N LEU A 65 23.82 3.22 -13.53
CA LEU A 65 22.81 2.40 -14.20
C LEU A 65 22.76 2.69 -15.69
N ALA A 66 22.52 1.65 -16.49
CA ALA A 66 22.21 1.77 -17.90
C ALA A 66 20.77 1.33 -18.16
N ARG A 67 19.92 2.22 -18.67
CA ARG A 67 18.53 1.88 -19.03
C ARG A 67 18.52 0.91 -20.22
N THR A 68 17.78 -0.19 -20.07
CA THR A 68 17.68 -1.30 -21.06
C THR A 68 16.26 -1.53 -21.59
N SER A 69 15.26 -0.77 -21.07
CA SER A 69 13.91 -0.76 -21.65
C SER A 69 13.50 0.65 -22.05
N ASP A 70 12.39 0.76 -22.78
CA ASP A 70 11.68 2.02 -22.89
C ASP A 70 11.20 2.50 -21.50
N VAL A 71 10.83 3.79 -21.43
CA VAL A 71 10.13 4.33 -20.28
C VAL A 71 8.66 3.97 -20.42
N HIS A 72 8.11 3.37 -19.37
CA HIS A 72 6.72 2.92 -19.32
C HIS A 72 5.95 3.74 -18.30
N VAL A 73 4.63 3.85 -18.51
CA VAL A 73 3.71 4.47 -17.55
C VAL A 73 2.59 3.47 -17.29
N ASP A 74 2.50 3.00 -16.05
CA ASP A 74 1.38 2.16 -15.65
C ASP A 74 0.10 3.02 -15.55
N PRO A 75 -1.07 2.51 -15.93
CA PRO A 75 -2.31 3.24 -15.75
C PRO A 75 -2.60 3.46 -14.27
N LEU A 76 -3.19 4.61 -13.94
CA LEU A 76 -3.69 4.86 -12.60
C LEU A 76 -4.99 4.05 -12.41
N GLY A 77 -4.97 3.11 -11.47
CA GLY A 77 -6.16 2.33 -11.09
C GLY A 77 -7.15 3.15 -10.24
N ILE A 78 -8.24 2.50 -9.85
CA ILE A 78 -9.22 3.11 -8.91
C ILE A 78 -8.52 3.34 -7.56
N GLU A 79 -8.70 4.53 -7.01
CA GLU A 79 -8.19 4.84 -5.67
C GLU A 79 -8.89 3.97 -4.63
N THR A 80 -8.10 3.27 -3.83
CA THR A 80 -8.59 2.42 -2.73
C THR A 80 -8.04 2.91 -1.40
N VAL A 81 -8.93 3.03 -0.40
CA VAL A 81 -8.57 3.65 0.89
C VAL A 81 -8.87 2.71 2.04
N LEU A 82 -7.86 2.46 2.88
CA LEU A 82 -8.01 1.74 4.14
C LEU A 82 -7.88 2.71 5.31
N TYR A 83 -8.96 2.86 6.07
CA TYR A 83 -8.95 3.51 7.37
C TYR A 83 -8.71 2.45 8.45
N ILE A 84 -7.68 2.64 9.27
CA ILE A 84 -7.33 1.68 10.33
C ILE A 84 -7.08 2.38 11.66
N VAL A 85 -7.70 1.88 12.72
CA VAL A 85 -7.35 2.29 14.08
C VAL A 85 -5.97 1.71 14.44
N PRO A 86 -5.01 2.54 14.90
CA PRO A 86 -3.69 2.05 15.31
C PRO A 86 -3.75 0.92 16.34
N LEU A 87 -3.08 -0.19 16.04
CA LEU A 87 -3.06 -1.42 16.84
C LEU A 87 -1.82 -1.47 17.74
N LYS A 88 -1.85 -2.31 18.78
CA LYS A 88 -0.71 -2.54 19.69
C LYS A 88 0.41 -3.33 19.01
N GLY A 89 1.65 -3.02 19.40
CA GLY A 89 2.85 -3.70 18.89
C GLY A 89 3.11 -3.34 17.43
N ASP A 90 3.61 -4.29 16.67
CA ASP A 90 3.98 -4.20 15.26
C ASP A 90 2.83 -4.51 14.29
N ARG A 91 1.63 -4.80 14.80
CA ARG A 91 0.48 -5.24 13.99
C ARG A 91 0.02 -4.20 12.98
N SER A 92 0.03 -2.90 13.35
CA SER A 92 -0.27 -1.84 12.38
C SER A 92 0.74 -1.80 11.23
N GLU A 93 2.01 -2.01 11.53
CA GLU A 93 3.08 -2.04 10.54
C GLU A 93 2.93 -3.19 9.57
N TRP A 94 2.56 -4.36 10.09
CA TRP A 94 2.23 -5.52 9.28
C TRP A 94 1.03 -5.24 8.36
N VAL A 95 -0.03 -4.58 8.87
CA VAL A 95 -1.18 -4.17 8.04
C VAL A 95 -0.75 -3.19 6.96
N VAL A 96 0.05 -2.18 7.29
CA VAL A 96 0.56 -1.20 6.30
C VAL A 96 1.31 -1.91 5.18
N ALA A 97 2.24 -2.82 5.52
CA ALA A 97 2.99 -3.58 4.53
C ALA A 97 2.06 -4.41 3.64
N LYS A 98 1.17 -5.23 4.24
CA LYS A 98 0.29 -6.15 3.48
C LYS A 98 -0.77 -5.42 2.66
N SER A 99 -1.36 -4.35 3.19
CA SER A 99 -2.31 -3.53 2.42
C SER A 99 -1.63 -2.84 1.24
N THR A 100 -0.38 -2.39 1.41
CA THR A 100 0.43 -1.85 0.30
C THR A 100 0.71 -2.91 -0.75
N GLU A 101 1.15 -4.10 -0.38
CA GLU A 101 1.39 -5.23 -1.30
C GLU A 101 0.13 -5.60 -2.09
N LEU A 102 -1.05 -5.54 -1.46
CA LEU A 102 -2.34 -5.81 -2.09
C LEU A 102 -2.77 -4.74 -3.10
N GLY A 103 -2.25 -3.52 -3.01
CA GLY A 103 -2.60 -2.44 -3.95
C GLY A 103 -3.36 -1.27 -3.34
N VAL A 104 -3.58 -1.22 -2.03
CA VAL A 104 -4.23 -0.06 -1.38
C VAL A 104 -3.45 1.21 -1.72
N SER A 105 -4.18 2.26 -2.17
CA SER A 105 -3.60 3.53 -2.58
C SER A 105 -3.32 4.46 -1.40
N ARG A 106 -4.23 4.49 -0.43
CA ARG A 106 -4.13 5.37 0.75
C ARG A 106 -4.44 4.61 2.03
N ILE A 107 -3.64 4.85 3.06
CA ILE A 107 -3.84 4.32 4.41
C ILE A 107 -4.03 5.51 5.34
N VAL A 108 -5.17 5.55 6.03
CA VAL A 108 -5.57 6.66 6.91
C VAL A 108 -5.65 6.16 8.35
N PRO A 109 -4.78 6.63 9.26
CA PRO A 109 -4.91 6.31 10.67
C PRO A 109 -6.21 6.90 11.23
N LEU A 110 -6.99 6.10 11.94
CA LEU A 110 -8.30 6.48 12.45
C LEU A 110 -8.30 6.62 13.96
N LEU A 111 -8.75 7.75 14.47
CA LEU A 111 -8.86 8.03 15.90
C LEU A 111 -10.27 7.64 16.37
N SER A 112 -10.38 6.43 16.92
CA SER A 112 -11.59 5.85 17.50
C SER A 112 -11.62 6.08 19.01
N GLU A 113 -12.81 6.09 19.61
CA GLU A 113 -13.00 6.18 21.06
C GLU A 113 -12.32 5.01 21.79
N ARG A 114 -12.26 3.84 21.18
CA ARG A 114 -11.66 2.62 21.75
C ARG A 114 -10.24 2.36 21.31
N ILE A 115 -9.53 3.39 20.84
CA ILE A 115 -8.11 3.25 20.50
C ILE A 115 -7.29 2.80 21.71
N ALA A 116 -6.54 1.71 21.58
CA ALA A 116 -5.83 1.06 22.68
C ALA A 116 -4.38 1.52 22.85
N VAL A 117 -3.89 2.43 21.98
CA VAL A 117 -2.50 2.91 21.97
C VAL A 117 -2.42 4.43 22.16
N LYS A 118 -1.28 4.92 22.70
CA LYS A 118 -1.01 6.36 22.71
C LYS A 118 -0.64 6.83 21.31
N PHE A 119 -1.54 7.58 20.66
CA PHE A 119 -1.35 8.08 19.31
C PHE A 119 -1.50 9.61 19.28
N LYS A 120 -0.57 10.32 19.97
CA LYS A 120 -0.57 11.78 20.12
C LYS A 120 0.85 12.34 20.16
N GLY A 121 1.04 13.58 19.70
CA GLY A 121 2.33 14.30 19.73
C GLY A 121 3.46 13.52 19.05
N ASP A 122 4.67 13.64 19.56
CA ASP A 122 5.89 13.02 19.01
C ASP A 122 5.78 11.50 18.81
N ALA A 123 5.00 10.81 19.66
CA ALA A 123 4.79 9.37 19.52
C ALA A 123 4.00 9.04 18.24
N ARG A 124 2.96 9.84 17.94
CA ARG A 124 2.21 9.76 16.67
C ARG A 124 3.13 9.98 15.48
N ASP A 125 3.91 11.05 15.51
CA ASP A 125 4.76 11.47 14.38
C ASP A 125 5.81 10.40 14.05
N LYS A 126 6.40 9.77 15.08
CA LYS A 126 7.31 8.63 14.92
C LYS A 126 6.61 7.40 14.29
N VAL A 127 5.39 7.11 14.70
CA VAL A 127 4.61 5.99 14.14
C VAL A 127 4.28 6.27 12.67
N LEU A 128 3.82 7.49 12.34
CA LEU A 128 3.50 7.86 10.96
C LEU A 128 4.74 7.81 10.05
N ALA A 129 5.87 8.34 10.52
CA ALA A 129 7.13 8.26 9.77
C ALA A 129 7.54 6.80 9.50
N ARG A 130 7.34 5.92 10.48
CA ARG A 130 7.62 4.49 10.35
C ARG A 130 6.65 3.81 9.37
N TRP A 131 5.35 4.12 9.42
CA TRP A 131 4.38 3.58 8.47
C TRP A 131 4.69 4.02 7.03
N ARG A 132 5.04 5.30 6.83
CA ARG A 132 5.46 5.82 5.51
C ARG A 132 6.68 5.08 4.97
N ARG A 133 7.67 4.81 5.80
CA ARG A 133 8.86 4.03 5.43
C ARG A 133 8.49 2.60 5.04
N ILE A 134 7.67 1.92 5.86
CA ILE A 134 7.21 0.54 5.59
C ILE A 134 6.39 0.48 4.30
N GLY A 135 5.51 1.44 4.06
CA GLY A 135 4.77 1.55 2.82
C GLY A 135 5.69 1.68 1.60
N ALA A 136 6.70 2.54 1.68
CA ALA A 136 7.70 2.71 0.60
C ALA A 136 8.50 1.40 0.35
N GLU A 137 8.94 0.73 1.41
CA GLU A 137 9.62 -0.57 1.32
C GLU A 137 8.72 -1.63 0.67
N ALA A 138 7.43 -1.69 1.07
CA ALA A 138 6.45 -2.63 0.51
C ALA A 138 6.14 -2.33 -0.97
N CYS A 139 6.09 -1.06 -1.39
CA CYS A 139 5.98 -0.68 -2.80
C CYS A 139 7.15 -1.23 -3.63
N GLY A 140 8.39 -1.11 -3.14
CA GLY A 140 9.57 -1.67 -3.78
C GLY A 140 9.51 -3.19 -3.92
N GLN A 141 9.13 -3.88 -2.85
CA GLN A 141 9.02 -5.35 -2.83
C GLN A 141 7.91 -5.88 -3.75
N SER A 142 6.76 -5.22 -3.78
CA SER A 142 5.62 -5.62 -4.62
C SER A 142 5.67 -5.11 -6.06
N ARG A 143 6.75 -4.42 -6.45
CA ARG A 143 6.91 -3.81 -7.78
C ARG A 143 5.83 -2.77 -8.14
N ARG A 144 5.27 -2.11 -7.13
CA ARG A 144 4.33 -1.02 -7.37
C ARG A 144 5.04 0.22 -7.91
N THR A 145 4.48 0.80 -8.95
CA THR A 145 5.00 2.04 -9.54
C THR A 145 4.33 3.30 -9.00
N TYR A 146 3.17 3.13 -8.36
CA TYR A 146 2.51 4.18 -7.57
C TYR A 146 2.77 3.98 -6.09
N ASP A 147 3.23 5.03 -5.41
CA ASP A 147 3.41 5.01 -3.96
C ASP A 147 2.09 4.88 -3.23
N VAL A 148 2.11 4.15 -2.11
CA VAL A 148 1.06 4.24 -1.11
C VAL A 148 1.20 5.55 -0.32
N THR A 149 0.10 6.25 -0.11
CA THR A 149 0.09 7.43 0.76
C THR A 149 -0.37 7.04 2.17
N VAL A 150 0.45 7.35 3.18
CA VAL A 150 0.05 7.28 4.59
C VAL A 150 -0.30 8.69 5.07
N GLU A 151 -1.59 8.91 5.29
CA GLU A 151 -2.19 10.19 5.60
C GLU A 151 -1.97 10.62 7.07
N GLU A 152 -2.35 11.87 7.37
CA GLU A 152 -2.52 12.30 8.75
C GLU A 152 -3.76 11.65 9.38
N PRO A 153 -3.77 11.47 10.71
CA PRO A 153 -4.90 10.83 11.39
C PRO A 153 -6.16 11.67 11.35
N VAL A 154 -7.30 11.01 11.18
CA VAL A 154 -8.63 11.64 11.22
C VAL A 154 -9.49 11.08 12.35
N GLN A 155 -10.40 11.87 12.86
CA GLN A 155 -11.42 11.41 13.81
C GLN A 155 -12.51 10.64 13.06
N VAL A 156 -13.11 9.63 13.69
CA VAL A 156 -14.22 8.86 13.08
C VAL A 156 -15.35 9.78 12.59
N ARG A 157 -15.70 10.81 13.36
CA ARG A 157 -16.77 11.77 12.99
C ARG A 157 -16.46 12.61 11.74
N ASP A 158 -15.17 12.75 11.38
CA ASP A 158 -14.72 13.57 10.25
C ASP A 158 -14.54 12.73 8.97
N VAL A 159 -14.78 11.41 9.05
CA VAL A 159 -14.68 10.50 7.91
C VAL A 159 -15.87 10.69 6.98
N GLU A 160 -15.61 10.76 5.68
CA GLU A 160 -16.63 10.91 4.63
C GLU A 160 -17.73 9.85 4.70
N ALA A 161 -18.96 10.23 4.36
CA ALA A 161 -20.13 9.34 4.43
C ALA A 161 -20.05 8.14 3.48
N SER A 162 -19.29 8.23 2.40
CA SER A 162 -19.05 7.17 1.41
C SER A 162 -18.22 5.99 1.93
N VAL A 163 -17.44 6.20 2.99
CA VAL A 163 -16.58 5.15 3.58
C VAL A 163 -17.43 4.08 4.25
N ALA A 164 -17.27 2.84 3.85
CA ALA A 164 -17.93 1.70 4.50
C ALA A 164 -17.20 1.31 5.79
N VAL A 165 -17.91 0.67 6.70
CA VAL A 165 -17.37 0.24 8.00
C VAL A 165 -17.40 -1.29 8.08
N ALA A 166 -16.26 -1.91 8.35
CA ALA A 166 -16.21 -3.33 8.66
C ALA A 166 -16.85 -3.59 10.03
N ASP A 167 -17.91 -4.39 10.05
CA ASP A 167 -18.66 -4.70 11.24
C ASP A 167 -19.28 -6.11 11.14
N PHE A 168 -19.51 -6.75 12.28
CA PHE A 168 -20.13 -8.07 12.36
C PHE A 168 -21.54 -8.11 11.78
N ASP A 169 -22.35 -7.08 12.04
CA ASP A 169 -23.73 -6.97 11.60
C ASP A 169 -23.87 -6.40 10.19
N GLY A 170 -22.77 -6.38 9.43
CA GLY A 170 -22.75 -5.81 8.09
C GLY A 170 -23.32 -6.74 7.01
N ASP A 171 -23.58 -6.15 5.84
CA ASP A 171 -23.90 -6.86 4.60
C ASP A 171 -22.64 -7.55 4.05
N ALA A 172 -22.77 -8.73 3.43
CA ALA A 172 -21.66 -9.44 2.77
C ALA A 172 -21.36 -8.92 1.35
N ARG A 173 -22.08 -7.92 0.84
CA ARG A 173 -21.91 -7.37 -0.52
C ARG A 173 -20.86 -6.27 -0.56
N TRP A 174 -19.70 -6.57 -1.11
CA TRP A 174 -18.55 -5.66 -1.22
C TRP A 174 -18.47 -4.90 -2.58
N SER A 175 -19.44 -5.07 -3.46
CA SER A 175 -19.46 -4.37 -4.75
C SER A 175 -19.49 -2.84 -4.59
N ALA A 176 -18.77 -2.14 -5.45
CA ALA A 176 -18.69 -0.67 -5.48
C ALA A 176 -18.22 -0.04 -4.14
N VAL A 177 -17.31 -0.72 -3.42
CA VAL A 177 -16.66 -0.18 -2.23
C VAL A 177 -15.18 0.00 -2.54
N ASN A 178 -14.71 1.24 -2.46
CA ASN A 178 -13.31 1.59 -2.64
C ASN A 178 -12.65 2.17 -1.36
N ALA A 179 -13.43 2.37 -0.31
CA ALA A 179 -12.94 2.87 0.96
C ALA A 179 -13.61 2.17 2.15
N VAL A 180 -12.82 1.68 3.09
CA VAL A 180 -13.32 0.92 4.26
C VAL A 180 -12.58 1.30 5.52
N ALA A 181 -13.32 1.37 6.64
CA ALA A 181 -12.78 1.55 7.98
C ALA A 181 -12.80 0.23 8.76
N VAL A 182 -11.70 -0.10 9.42
CA VAL A 182 -11.54 -1.28 10.27
C VAL A 182 -11.22 -0.86 11.70
N GLY A 183 -11.99 -1.38 12.65
CA GLY A 183 -11.94 -1.03 14.06
C GLY A 183 -10.78 -1.64 14.83
N PRO A 184 -10.62 -1.20 16.10
CA PRO A 184 -9.67 -1.77 17.03
C PRO A 184 -10.14 -3.14 17.54
N GLU A 185 -9.30 -3.83 18.30
CA GLU A 185 -9.60 -5.14 18.89
C GLU A 185 -10.86 -5.15 19.79
N GLY A 186 -11.19 -3.99 20.38
CA GLY A 186 -12.41 -3.81 21.19
C GLY A 186 -13.67 -3.48 20.39
N GLY A 187 -13.58 -3.48 19.07
CA GLY A 187 -14.67 -3.06 18.18
C GLY A 187 -14.98 -1.57 18.27
N TRP A 188 -16.02 -1.15 17.60
CA TRP A 188 -16.49 0.24 17.60
C TRP A 188 -17.25 0.59 18.88
N ALA A 189 -17.17 1.84 19.33
CA ALA A 189 -18.06 2.33 20.38
C ALA A 189 -19.51 2.44 19.86
N PRO A 190 -20.52 2.35 20.75
CA PRO A 190 -21.89 2.59 20.34
C PRO A 190 -22.02 3.98 19.69
N ASP A 191 -22.76 4.04 18.61
CA ASP A 191 -23.08 5.27 17.84
C ASP A 191 -21.85 6.02 17.26
N GLU A 192 -20.63 5.48 17.35
CA GLU A 192 -19.39 6.12 16.87
C GLU A 192 -19.49 6.43 15.35
N TRP A 193 -20.18 5.61 14.58
CA TRP A 193 -20.37 5.79 13.13
C TRP A 193 -21.75 6.31 12.72
N GLY A 194 -22.68 6.41 13.65
CA GLY A 194 -24.09 6.69 13.35
C GLY A 194 -24.78 5.54 12.60
N SER A 195 -26.07 5.64 12.41
CA SER A 195 -26.91 4.57 11.82
C SER A 195 -26.92 4.53 10.29
N SER A 196 -26.49 5.60 9.61
CA SER A 196 -26.56 5.72 8.14
C SER A 196 -25.36 5.14 7.40
N ARG A 197 -24.33 4.70 8.11
CA ARG A 197 -23.11 4.15 7.50
C ARG A 197 -23.35 2.77 6.94
N ARG A 198 -22.83 2.53 5.72
CA ARG A 198 -22.80 1.20 5.14
C ARG A 198 -21.88 0.31 5.98
N ARG A 199 -22.44 -0.77 6.53
CA ARG A 199 -21.71 -1.76 7.31
C ARG A 199 -21.50 -3.01 6.46
N LEU A 200 -20.29 -3.57 6.52
CA LEU A 200 -19.88 -4.71 5.71
C LEU A 200 -19.28 -5.81 6.59
N SER A 201 -19.81 -7.02 6.44
CA SER A 201 -19.28 -8.19 7.12
C SER A 201 -18.05 -8.75 6.40
N LEU A 202 -17.08 -9.19 7.19
CA LEU A 202 -15.86 -9.89 6.72
C LEU A 202 -16.02 -11.42 6.79
N GLY A 203 -17.23 -11.91 7.02
CA GLY A 203 -17.53 -13.34 7.12
C GLY A 203 -17.97 -13.78 8.52
N PRO A 204 -18.21 -15.07 8.72
CA PRO A 204 -18.85 -15.59 9.94
C PRO A 204 -17.90 -15.72 11.14
N SER A 205 -16.59 -15.55 10.95
CA SER A 205 -15.58 -15.73 12.00
C SER A 205 -15.17 -14.41 12.63
N VAL A 206 -14.86 -14.42 13.93
CA VAL A 206 -14.24 -13.29 14.62
C VAL A 206 -12.78 -13.19 14.18
N LEU A 207 -12.46 -12.19 13.38
CA LEU A 207 -11.08 -11.92 12.94
C LEU A 207 -10.38 -11.02 13.96
N ARG A 208 -9.07 -11.21 14.11
CA ARG A 208 -8.23 -10.20 14.78
C ARG A 208 -8.20 -8.94 13.93
N ALA A 209 -8.00 -7.76 14.56
CA ALA A 209 -8.05 -6.48 13.87
C ALA A 209 -7.07 -6.38 12.68
N GLU A 210 -5.85 -6.90 12.82
CA GLU A 210 -4.88 -6.96 11.73
C GLU A 210 -5.33 -7.87 10.58
N THR A 211 -5.95 -9.01 10.88
CA THR A 211 -6.50 -9.91 9.87
C THR A 211 -7.70 -9.26 9.17
N ALA A 212 -8.60 -8.65 9.94
CA ALA A 212 -9.75 -7.93 9.42
C ALA A 212 -9.33 -6.81 8.45
N ALA A 213 -8.28 -6.06 8.80
CA ALA A 213 -7.76 -4.98 7.97
C ALA A 213 -7.23 -5.49 6.61
N VAL A 214 -6.47 -6.59 6.60
CA VAL A 214 -5.93 -7.16 5.36
C VAL A 214 -7.03 -7.80 4.50
N VAL A 215 -8.01 -8.47 5.11
CA VAL A 215 -9.19 -9.01 4.38
C VAL A 215 -10.00 -7.86 3.78
N ALA A 216 -10.29 -6.81 4.55
CA ALA A 216 -11.00 -5.62 4.06
C ALA A 216 -10.24 -4.93 2.91
N ALA A 217 -8.92 -4.77 3.04
CA ALA A 217 -8.05 -4.25 1.98
C ALA A 217 -8.15 -5.09 0.69
N SER A 218 -8.11 -6.42 0.80
CA SER A 218 -8.28 -7.32 -0.35
C SER A 218 -9.63 -7.11 -1.03
N LEU A 219 -10.71 -7.01 -0.25
CA LEU A 219 -12.07 -6.87 -0.78
C LEU A 219 -12.29 -5.53 -1.48
N VAL A 220 -11.71 -4.41 -0.99
CA VAL A 220 -11.82 -3.12 -1.69
C VAL A 220 -10.96 -3.06 -2.94
N VAL A 221 -9.77 -3.66 -2.94
CA VAL A 221 -8.88 -3.67 -4.10
C VAL A 221 -9.43 -4.58 -5.20
N PHE A 222 -9.78 -5.82 -4.87
CA PHE A 222 -10.21 -6.81 -5.87
C PHE A 222 -11.69 -6.71 -6.21
N GLY A 223 -12.50 -6.18 -5.30
CA GLY A 223 -13.93 -5.96 -5.52
C GLY A 223 -14.26 -4.83 -6.51
N SER A 224 -13.31 -3.92 -6.77
CA SER A 224 -13.45 -2.88 -7.79
C SER A 224 -13.42 -3.43 -9.22
N GLY A 225 -12.81 -4.60 -9.43
CA GLY A 225 -12.67 -5.24 -10.74
C GLY A 225 -11.69 -4.56 -11.71
N ASP A 226 -11.24 -3.36 -11.39
CA ASP A 226 -10.27 -2.59 -12.19
C ASP A 226 -8.93 -2.54 -11.45
N TRP A 227 -8.05 -3.42 -11.83
CA TRP A 227 -6.72 -3.52 -11.22
C TRP A 227 -5.67 -2.66 -11.93
N GLY A 228 -6.10 -1.85 -12.93
CA GLY A 228 -5.20 -1.01 -13.72
C GLY A 228 -4.14 -1.79 -14.50
N PHE A 229 -4.32 -3.11 -14.63
CA PHE A 229 -3.31 -4.00 -15.18
C PHE A 229 -3.92 -5.00 -16.17
N THR A 230 -3.42 -4.99 -17.40
CA THR A 230 -3.77 -5.98 -18.42
C THR A 230 -2.51 -6.52 -19.06
N LEU A 231 -2.34 -7.85 -19.07
CA LEU A 231 -1.33 -8.50 -19.88
C LEU A 231 -1.89 -8.68 -21.30
N GLU A 232 -1.20 -8.11 -22.29
CA GLU A 232 -1.50 -8.36 -23.70
C GLU A 232 -1.14 -9.81 -24.02
N GLY A 233 -2.09 -10.56 -24.56
CA GLY A 233 -1.88 -11.95 -25.00
C GLY A 233 -2.55 -13.03 -24.14
N ARG A 234 -3.49 -12.67 -23.28
CA ARG A 234 -4.41 -13.62 -22.61
C ARG A 234 -5.85 -13.41 -23.06
#